data_6c64e7f08aea23d652bf702bbb8a2f0f
#
_entry.id   6c64e7f08aea23d652bf702bbb8a2f0f
#
_cell.length_a   1.000
_cell.length_b   1.000
_cell.length_c   1.000
_cell.angle_alpha   90.00
_cell.angle_beta   90.00
_cell.angle_gamma   90.00
#
_symmetry.space_group_name_H-M   'P 1'
#
loop_
_entity.id
_entity.type
_entity.pdbx_description
1 polymer ?
#
loop_
_entity_poly.entity_id
_entity_poly.type
_entity_poly.pdbx_seq_one_letter_code
_entity_poly.pdbx_strand_id
1 'polypeptide(L)'
;MDFNFLNQKNLQSKGKKGKKEGNFGGNIAGAILIFMLITAVYLAVSGDVKATPEIPVSELAKSVSQGEVKKIVVAGETLTITYKNDEVKKSKKEAGSALTQTLFNYGVTKEALAETEIDIKDESGFMFWLLNLLPFFIPVIFILFFFWYLSRQVRGAGMQALSFGQSKARITDPNDKNNRVTFKDVAGCKEAKEELKEIVDFLKSPKKFLDIGAKIPKGVILTGPPGSGKTLLARAVAGEAGVPFFHLSGSEFVEMFVGVGASRVRDLFKMAKKAAPAIIFVDEIDAIGRTRGGGFGGGNDEREQTLNQILVEMDGFEPNDKVIVMAATNRPDVLDPALIRPGRFDRKVVLDLPDRADREAILQIHAKEKPLAEDINLKLIAERTPGFSGADLYSLMNEGAILAARENRKKVFQFDLIRAIEKVMLGPERKSHLLSKKEKEITAYHEAGHALVASVLPYADPVHKVSIIARGNAGGYTLKLPLEERRLQSKKEFIDDIAMSLGGYVAEQMIFGDITTGPSSDLQVATNLARAMVTRWGMSDAIGPVALTGGGGRTIYGEEVEREHSEEVSKKVDAEISRIINDGLKSAEKVLTEYKNAFAAIANKLIEVETLEQEEYEKILTAHGIMLKKKDESKLI
;
A
#
# COMPACT_ATOMS: atom_id res chain seq x y z
N MET A 1 -35.36 -38.85 7.12
CA MET A 1 -36.43 -38.47 8.04
C MET A 1 -35.93 -37.44 8.99
N ASP A 2 -36.57 -36.37 8.86
CA ASP A 2 -36.75 -35.16 9.64
C ASP A 2 -35.63 -34.13 9.75
N PHE A 3 -35.84 -33.14 8.92
CA PHE A 3 -35.32 -31.78 9.00
C PHE A 3 -35.96 -31.04 10.18
N ASN A 4 -35.17 -30.37 11.02
CA ASN A 4 -35.60 -29.20 11.76
C ASN A 4 -34.42 -28.26 12.02
N PHE A 5 -34.19 -27.38 11.10
CA PHE A 5 -33.43 -26.12 11.26
C PHE A 5 -34.46 -25.01 11.33
N LEU A 6 -34.53 -24.31 12.48
CA LEU A 6 -34.97 -22.91 12.59
C LEU A 6 -35.05 -22.53 14.08
N ASN A 7 -33.99 -21.94 14.58
CA ASN A 7 -34.12 -20.86 15.59
C ASN A 7 -32.74 -20.17 15.80
N GLN A 8 -32.44 -19.18 14.98
CA GLN A 8 -31.43 -18.20 15.32
C GLN A 8 -32.09 -16.88 15.64
N LYS A 9 -32.01 -16.53 16.91
CA LYS A 9 -32.42 -15.22 17.43
C LYS A 9 -31.55 -14.11 16.84
N ASN A 10 -32.23 -13.11 16.31
CA ASN A 10 -31.75 -11.79 15.91
C ASN A 10 -30.79 -11.14 16.93
N LEU A 11 -29.56 -10.95 16.51
CA LEU A 11 -28.68 -9.91 17.02
C LEU A 11 -28.62 -8.81 15.97
N GLN A 12 -29.44 -7.78 16.17
CA GLN A 12 -29.41 -6.55 15.38
C GLN A 12 -28.08 -5.81 15.63
N SER A 13 -27.13 -5.96 14.72
CA SER A 13 -26.06 -4.98 14.59
C SER A 13 -26.63 -3.72 13.93
N LYS A 14 -26.63 -2.61 14.65
CA LYS A 14 -26.91 -1.28 14.08
C LYS A 14 -25.87 -0.97 13.00
N GLY A 15 -26.17 -1.30 11.76
CA GLY A 15 -25.41 -0.87 10.62
C GLY A 15 -25.44 0.64 10.51
N LYS A 16 -24.29 1.29 10.54
CA LYS A 16 -24.11 2.67 10.10
C LYS A 16 -24.65 2.80 8.68
N LYS A 17 -25.70 3.60 8.50
CA LYS A 17 -26.19 4.00 7.17
C LYS A 17 -25.03 4.62 6.40
N GLY A 18 -24.51 3.92 5.42
CA GLY A 18 -23.61 4.49 4.42
C GLY A 18 -24.32 5.69 3.76
N LYS A 19 -23.70 6.86 3.80
CA LYS A 19 -24.12 8.00 2.98
C LYS A 19 -24.03 7.56 1.53
N LYS A 20 -25.19 7.46 0.85
CA LYS A 20 -25.26 7.36 -0.60
C LYS A 20 -24.55 8.59 -1.17
N GLU A 21 -23.53 8.38 -1.95
CA GLU A 21 -22.95 9.41 -2.81
C GLU A 21 -24.07 9.95 -3.69
N GLY A 22 -24.40 11.22 -3.52
CA GLY A 22 -25.44 11.88 -4.29
C GLY A 22 -25.00 12.00 -5.76
N ASN A 23 -25.67 11.28 -6.64
CA ASN A 23 -25.49 11.36 -8.09
C ASN A 23 -25.79 12.80 -8.54
N PHE A 24 -24.75 13.60 -8.81
CA PHE A 24 -24.86 15.02 -9.22
C PHE A 24 -25.83 15.20 -10.41
N GLY A 25 -25.74 14.33 -11.42
CA GLY A 25 -26.64 14.34 -12.57
C GLY A 25 -28.11 14.01 -12.23
N GLY A 26 -28.34 13.10 -11.28
CA GLY A 26 -29.70 12.73 -10.85
C GLY A 26 -30.40 13.85 -10.08
N ASN A 27 -29.65 14.66 -9.35
CA ASN A 27 -30.23 15.77 -8.57
C ASN A 27 -30.63 16.98 -9.47
N ILE A 28 -29.85 17.27 -10.52
CA ILE A 28 -30.19 18.31 -11.51
C ILE A 28 -31.40 17.86 -12.32
N ALA A 29 -31.44 16.62 -12.79
CA ALA A 29 -32.59 16.07 -13.50
C ALA A 29 -33.87 16.11 -12.64
N GLY A 30 -33.77 15.82 -11.33
CA GLY A 30 -34.87 15.94 -10.38
C GLY A 30 -35.39 17.38 -10.24
N ALA A 31 -34.49 18.37 -10.14
CA ALA A 31 -34.89 19.78 -10.06
C ALA A 31 -35.60 20.27 -11.34
N ILE A 32 -35.10 19.85 -12.51
CA ILE A 32 -35.73 20.15 -13.81
C ILE A 32 -37.11 19.50 -13.91
N LEU A 33 -37.26 18.24 -13.47
CA LEU A 33 -38.56 17.55 -13.44
C LEU A 33 -39.58 18.23 -12.53
N ILE A 34 -39.18 18.70 -11.35
CA ILE A 34 -40.03 19.44 -10.43
C ILE A 34 -40.47 20.77 -11.07
N PHE A 35 -39.55 21.49 -11.73
CA PHE A 35 -39.89 22.72 -12.46
C PHE A 35 -40.88 22.46 -13.59
N MET A 36 -40.69 21.43 -14.41
CA MET A 36 -41.63 21.04 -15.46
C MET A 36 -42.99 20.66 -14.89
N LEU A 37 -43.02 19.95 -13.75
CA LEU A 37 -44.27 19.58 -13.10
C LEU A 37 -45.06 20.83 -12.61
N ILE A 38 -44.36 21.77 -11.95
CA ILE A 38 -44.98 23.03 -11.49
C ILE A 38 -45.51 23.84 -12.68
N THR A 39 -44.73 23.92 -13.76
CA THR A 39 -45.15 24.61 -14.99
C THR A 39 -46.35 23.91 -15.65
N ALA A 40 -46.37 22.59 -15.70
CA ALA A 40 -47.47 21.81 -16.23
C ALA A 40 -48.75 21.97 -15.41
N VAL A 41 -48.65 21.96 -14.07
CA VAL A 41 -49.78 22.21 -13.16
C VAL A 41 -50.31 23.63 -13.34
N TYR A 42 -49.42 24.64 -13.45
CA TYR A 42 -49.79 26.01 -13.72
C TYR A 42 -50.56 26.14 -15.07
N LEU A 43 -50.06 25.54 -16.15
CA LEU A 43 -50.71 25.52 -17.47
C LEU A 43 -52.04 24.79 -17.43
N ALA A 44 -52.18 23.71 -16.67
CA ALA A 44 -53.43 22.97 -16.53
C ALA A 44 -54.48 23.79 -15.76
N VAL A 45 -54.05 24.53 -14.73
CA VAL A 45 -54.98 25.41 -13.95
C VAL A 45 -55.36 26.68 -14.72
N SER A 46 -54.45 27.23 -15.53
CA SER A 46 -54.69 28.43 -16.37
C SER A 46 -55.32 28.10 -17.72
N GLY A 47 -55.36 26.83 -18.14
CA GLY A 47 -55.75 26.41 -19.49
C GLY A 47 -57.24 26.14 -19.73
N ASP A 48 -58.15 26.24 -18.77
CA ASP A 48 -59.58 25.92 -18.93
C ASP A 48 -60.44 27.16 -19.22
N VAL A 49 -59.93 28.04 -20.07
CA VAL A 49 -60.86 29.06 -20.70
C VAL A 49 -61.30 28.51 -22.06
N LYS A 50 -62.44 27.82 -22.10
CA LYS A 50 -63.15 27.57 -23.38
C LYS A 50 -63.19 28.87 -24.10
N ALA A 51 -62.71 28.93 -25.34
CA ALA A 51 -62.85 30.12 -26.21
C ALA A 51 -64.28 30.40 -26.45
N THR A 52 -64.92 31.31 -25.66
CA THR A 52 -66.25 31.80 -25.93
C THR A 52 -66.19 32.64 -27.21
N PRO A 53 -67.05 32.41 -28.19
CA PRO A 53 -67.04 33.16 -29.44
C PRO A 53 -67.18 34.67 -29.18
N GLU A 54 -66.24 35.44 -29.77
CA GLU A 54 -66.33 36.91 -29.70
C GLU A 54 -67.23 37.45 -30.82
N ILE A 55 -68.09 38.34 -30.46
CA ILE A 55 -68.96 39.06 -31.42
C ILE A 55 -68.67 40.58 -31.41
N PRO A 56 -68.79 41.27 -32.54
CA PRO A 56 -68.58 42.72 -32.58
C PRO A 56 -69.70 43.45 -31.82
N VAL A 57 -69.43 44.64 -31.26
CA VAL A 57 -70.38 45.45 -30.50
C VAL A 57 -71.60 45.81 -31.32
N SER A 58 -71.48 45.96 -32.65
CA SER A 58 -72.63 46.22 -33.58
C SER A 58 -73.61 45.05 -33.64
N GLU A 59 -73.14 43.80 -33.50
CA GLU A 59 -73.97 42.60 -33.42
C GLU A 59 -74.65 42.50 -32.05
N LEU A 60 -73.92 42.82 -30.99
CA LEU A 60 -74.50 42.94 -29.66
C LEU A 60 -75.63 43.96 -29.63
N ALA A 61 -75.43 45.14 -30.22
CA ALA A 61 -76.45 46.17 -30.27
C ALA A 61 -77.77 45.71 -31.00
N LYS A 62 -77.63 44.94 -32.09
CA LYS A 62 -78.75 44.30 -32.76
C LYS A 62 -79.46 43.30 -31.87
N SER A 63 -78.71 42.41 -31.21
CA SER A 63 -79.35 41.40 -30.35
C SER A 63 -80.04 42.01 -29.13
N VAL A 64 -79.45 43.09 -28.57
CA VAL A 64 -80.16 43.87 -27.51
C VAL A 64 -81.42 44.52 -28.03
N SER A 65 -81.41 45.12 -29.23
CA SER A 65 -82.60 45.71 -29.84
C SER A 65 -83.71 44.70 -30.18
N GLN A 66 -83.33 43.44 -30.44
CA GLN A 66 -84.22 42.32 -30.69
C GLN A 66 -84.77 41.65 -29.42
N GLY A 67 -84.26 42.08 -28.23
CA GLY A 67 -84.67 41.55 -26.95
C GLY A 67 -84.17 40.11 -26.67
N GLU A 68 -83.09 39.68 -27.36
CA GLU A 68 -82.50 38.32 -27.23
C GLU A 68 -81.52 38.17 -26.09
N VAL A 69 -80.98 39.29 -25.56
CA VAL A 69 -79.96 39.30 -24.50
C VAL A 69 -80.67 39.31 -23.14
N LYS A 70 -80.22 38.38 -22.26
CA LYS A 70 -80.71 38.23 -20.90
C LYS A 70 -79.88 39.06 -19.90
N LYS A 71 -78.55 38.95 -20.00
CA LYS A 71 -77.63 39.61 -19.07
C LYS A 71 -76.33 40.00 -19.75
N ILE A 72 -75.78 41.16 -19.43
CA ILE A 72 -74.47 41.60 -19.85
C ILE A 72 -73.62 41.86 -18.58
N VAL A 73 -72.55 41.17 -18.43
CA VAL A 73 -71.58 41.41 -17.36
C VAL A 73 -70.42 42.20 -17.95
N VAL A 74 -70.15 43.37 -17.41
CA VAL A 74 -69.07 44.27 -17.81
C VAL A 74 -67.89 44.06 -16.86
N ALA A 75 -66.76 43.52 -17.39
CA ALA A 75 -65.50 43.36 -16.64
C ALA A 75 -64.43 44.15 -17.40
N GLY A 76 -64.12 45.35 -16.94
CA GLY A 76 -63.23 46.26 -17.64
C GLY A 76 -63.70 46.61 -19.07
N GLU A 77 -62.92 46.20 -20.08
CA GLU A 77 -63.30 46.40 -21.51
C GLU A 77 -64.00 45.18 -22.08
N THR A 78 -64.01 44.05 -21.37
CA THR A 78 -64.62 42.79 -21.82
C THR A 78 -66.08 42.70 -21.37
N LEU A 79 -66.96 42.42 -22.30
CA LEU A 79 -68.41 42.20 -22.09
C LEU A 79 -68.67 40.70 -22.19
N THR A 80 -69.25 40.12 -21.16
CA THR A 80 -69.76 38.75 -21.22
C THR A 80 -71.25 38.79 -21.36
N ILE A 81 -71.80 38.33 -22.49
CA ILE A 81 -73.19 38.44 -22.90
C ILE A 81 -73.83 37.06 -22.73
N THR A 82 -74.89 36.99 -21.95
CA THR A 82 -75.73 35.79 -21.82
C THR A 82 -77.02 36.03 -22.54
N TYR A 83 -77.33 35.26 -23.56
CA TYR A 83 -78.57 35.29 -24.33
C TYR A 83 -79.68 34.57 -23.58
N LYS A 84 -80.95 34.78 -23.99
CA LYS A 84 -82.13 34.10 -23.41
C LYS A 84 -82.14 32.58 -23.64
N ASN A 85 -81.35 32.09 -24.61
CA ASN A 85 -81.11 30.65 -24.87
C ASN A 85 -79.99 30.08 -24.05
N ASP A 86 -79.50 30.80 -23.03
CA ASP A 86 -78.34 30.48 -22.18
C ASP A 86 -76.97 30.34 -22.93
N GLU A 87 -76.93 30.81 -24.21
CA GLU A 87 -75.66 30.89 -24.94
C GLU A 87 -74.83 32.07 -24.42
N VAL A 88 -73.51 31.85 -24.20
CA VAL A 88 -72.64 32.91 -23.70
C VAL A 88 -71.63 33.30 -24.80
N LYS A 89 -71.59 34.61 -25.14
CA LYS A 89 -70.67 35.22 -26.09
C LYS A 89 -69.89 36.36 -25.42
N LYS A 90 -68.74 36.68 -25.95
CA LYS A 90 -67.95 37.84 -25.48
C LYS A 90 -67.93 38.94 -26.52
N SER A 91 -67.89 40.18 -26.07
CA SER A 91 -67.61 41.36 -26.91
C SER A 91 -66.66 42.29 -26.19
N LYS A 92 -66.04 43.21 -26.92
CA LYS A 92 -65.20 44.25 -26.35
C LYS A 92 -65.73 45.60 -26.62
N LYS A 93 -65.88 46.46 -25.62
CA LYS A 93 -66.22 47.87 -25.76
C LYS A 93 -64.96 48.73 -25.89
N GLU A 94 -65.12 49.92 -26.44
CA GLU A 94 -64.04 50.91 -26.48
C GLU A 94 -63.59 51.32 -25.07
N ALA A 95 -62.23 51.47 -24.90
CA ALA A 95 -61.67 51.89 -23.64
C ALA A 95 -62.22 53.24 -23.16
N GLY A 96 -62.66 53.33 -21.90
CA GLY A 96 -63.16 54.54 -21.31
C GLY A 96 -64.60 54.91 -21.65
N SER A 97 -65.34 54.20 -22.54
CA SER A 97 -66.69 54.43 -22.85
C SER A 97 -67.67 53.69 -21.92
N ALA A 98 -68.79 54.32 -21.53
CA ALA A 98 -69.87 53.65 -20.83
C ALA A 98 -70.60 52.72 -21.79
N LEU A 99 -70.85 51.44 -21.44
CA LEU A 99 -71.56 50.48 -22.29
C LEU A 99 -72.89 51.00 -22.76
N THR A 100 -73.67 51.64 -21.88
CA THR A 100 -74.97 52.21 -22.18
C THR A 100 -74.87 53.27 -23.27
N GLN A 101 -73.87 54.14 -23.21
CA GLN A 101 -73.62 55.15 -24.21
C GLN A 101 -73.23 54.57 -25.57
N THR A 102 -72.35 53.52 -25.52
CA THR A 102 -71.98 52.83 -26.75
C THR A 102 -73.19 52.18 -27.42
N LEU A 103 -74.01 51.48 -26.67
CA LEU A 103 -75.24 50.85 -27.24
C LEU A 103 -76.26 51.88 -27.77
N PHE A 104 -76.39 53.02 -27.10
CA PHE A 104 -77.23 54.13 -27.64
C PHE A 104 -76.72 54.68 -28.98
N ASN A 105 -75.41 54.83 -29.10
CA ASN A 105 -74.75 55.27 -30.35
C ASN A 105 -75.02 54.30 -31.52
N TYR A 106 -75.19 53.00 -31.22
CA TYR A 106 -75.59 51.98 -32.22
C TYR A 106 -77.10 51.82 -32.40
N GLY A 107 -77.94 52.74 -31.85
CA GLY A 107 -79.38 52.83 -32.09
C GLY A 107 -80.26 51.96 -31.18
N VAL A 108 -79.75 51.48 -30.07
CA VAL A 108 -80.52 50.72 -29.08
C VAL A 108 -81.41 51.69 -28.30
N THR A 109 -82.76 51.40 -28.24
CA THR A 109 -83.69 52.23 -27.51
C THR A 109 -83.62 52.04 -25.99
N LYS A 110 -84.12 53.06 -25.22
CA LYS A 110 -84.06 52.96 -23.73
C LYS A 110 -84.94 51.80 -23.22
N GLU A 111 -86.00 51.48 -23.90
CA GLU A 111 -86.93 50.41 -23.55
C GLU A 111 -86.21 49.03 -23.68
N ALA A 112 -85.52 48.82 -24.80
CA ALA A 112 -84.78 47.58 -25.04
C ALA A 112 -83.62 47.40 -24.03
N LEU A 113 -83.00 48.51 -23.60
CA LEU A 113 -81.92 48.44 -22.60
C LEU A 113 -82.48 48.17 -21.19
N ALA A 114 -83.67 48.57 -20.88
CA ALA A 114 -84.32 48.35 -19.59
C ALA A 114 -84.68 46.86 -19.34
N GLU A 115 -84.89 46.10 -20.43
CA GLU A 115 -85.12 44.64 -20.34
C GLU A 115 -83.85 43.78 -20.18
N THR A 116 -82.68 44.40 -20.33
CA THR A 116 -81.38 43.68 -20.24
C THR A 116 -80.70 43.95 -18.90
N GLU A 117 -80.40 42.91 -18.13
CA GLU A 117 -79.67 43.05 -16.87
C GLU A 117 -78.22 43.39 -17.16
N ILE A 118 -77.69 44.52 -16.62
CA ILE A 118 -76.33 44.94 -16.77
C ILE A 118 -75.65 44.88 -15.40
N ASP A 119 -74.66 43.99 -15.26
CA ASP A 119 -73.87 43.78 -14.03
C ASP A 119 -72.45 44.25 -14.27
N ILE A 120 -71.89 45.05 -13.36
CA ILE A 120 -70.51 45.55 -13.47
C ILE A 120 -69.66 44.83 -12.43
N LYS A 121 -68.72 44.04 -12.90
CA LYS A 121 -67.71 43.39 -12.03
C LYS A 121 -66.40 44.15 -12.02
N ASP A 122 -65.98 44.51 -10.84
CA ASP A 122 -64.65 45.12 -10.62
C ASP A 122 -63.53 44.04 -10.68
N GLU A 123 -62.60 44.20 -11.62
CA GLU A 123 -61.39 43.29 -11.75
C GLU A 123 -60.25 43.68 -10.81
N SER A 124 -60.51 44.37 -9.70
CA SER A 124 -59.52 44.88 -8.77
C SER A 124 -59.48 44.11 -7.46
N GLY A 125 -59.35 42.76 -7.50
CA GLY A 125 -59.21 41.96 -6.32
C GLY A 125 -57.78 41.48 -6.11
N PHE A 126 -57.37 41.24 -4.83
CA PHE A 126 -56.04 40.63 -4.49
C PHE A 126 -55.76 39.37 -5.33
N MET A 127 -56.78 38.57 -5.63
CA MET A 127 -56.65 37.34 -6.41
C MET A 127 -56.29 37.60 -7.88
N PHE A 128 -56.78 38.69 -8.45
CA PHE A 128 -56.44 39.12 -9.81
C PHE A 128 -54.96 39.50 -9.93
N TRP A 129 -54.47 40.31 -9.00
CA TRP A 129 -53.04 40.67 -8.92
C TRP A 129 -52.16 39.47 -8.65
N LEU A 130 -52.58 38.55 -7.76
CA LEU A 130 -51.83 37.33 -7.44
C LEU A 130 -51.65 36.43 -8.66
N LEU A 131 -52.72 36.15 -9.39
CA LEU A 131 -52.69 35.27 -10.58
C LEU A 131 -51.92 35.89 -11.74
N ASN A 132 -51.96 37.21 -11.93
CA ASN A 132 -51.23 37.87 -13.01
C ASN A 132 -49.72 38.06 -12.69
N LEU A 133 -49.33 38.18 -11.43
CA LEU A 133 -47.91 38.32 -11.00
C LEU A 133 -47.22 36.98 -10.76
N LEU A 134 -47.99 35.92 -10.43
CA LEU A 134 -47.45 34.60 -10.12
C LEU A 134 -46.50 34.05 -11.21
N PRO A 135 -46.79 34.16 -12.53
CA PRO A 135 -45.91 33.70 -13.59
C PRO A 135 -44.53 34.34 -13.60
N PHE A 136 -44.40 35.57 -13.10
CA PHE A 136 -43.13 36.30 -13.01
C PHE A 136 -42.34 35.89 -11.77
N PHE A 137 -43.01 35.57 -10.66
CA PHE A 137 -42.35 35.20 -9.41
C PHE A 137 -41.89 33.75 -9.38
N ILE A 138 -42.58 32.81 -10.04
CA ILE A 138 -42.20 31.39 -10.07
C ILE A 138 -40.78 31.19 -10.59
N PRO A 139 -40.35 31.75 -11.76
CA PRO A 139 -38.98 31.61 -12.24
C PRO A 139 -37.94 32.23 -11.29
N VAL A 140 -38.23 33.37 -10.70
CA VAL A 140 -37.34 34.06 -9.78
C VAL A 140 -37.14 33.25 -8.50
N ILE A 141 -38.22 32.74 -7.90
CA ILE A 141 -38.16 31.86 -6.73
C ILE A 141 -37.40 30.57 -7.06
N PHE A 142 -37.63 29.99 -8.24
CA PHE A 142 -36.94 28.83 -8.70
C PHE A 142 -35.43 29.08 -8.84
N ILE A 143 -35.02 30.20 -9.43
CA ILE A 143 -33.63 30.60 -9.58
C ILE A 143 -32.96 30.77 -8.20
N LEU A 144 -33.62 31.48 -7.27
CA LEU A 144 -33.10 31.67 -5.90
C LEU A 144 -33.00 30.33 -5.15
N PHE A 145 -34.02 29.47 -5.27
CA PHE A 145 -34.00 28.13 -4.69
C PHE A 145 -32.86 27.27 -5.30
N PHE A 146 -32.70 27.34 -6.63
CA PHE A 146 -31.62 26.62 -7.34
C PHE A 146 -30.24 27.09 -6.89
N PHE A 147 -30.00 28.39 -6.80
CA PHE A 147 -28.75 28.95 -6.28
C PHE A 147 -28.51 28.60 -4.80
N TRP A 148 -29.56 28.65 -3.98
CA TRP A 148 -29.46 28.20 -2.58
C TRP A 148 -29.10 26.71 -2.48
N TYR A 149 -29.74 25.89 -3.28
CA TYR A 149 -29.49 24.46 -3.36
C TYR A 149 -28.05 24.16 -3.84
N LEU A 150 -27.60 24.83 -4.91
CA LEU A 150 -26.23 24.73 -5.42
C LEU A 150 -25.20 25.18 -4.38
N SER A 151 -25.45 26.30 -3.73
CA SER A 151 -24.59 26.83 -2.65
C SER A 151 -24.46 25.84 -1.48
N ARG A 152 -25.54 25.15 -1.14
CA ARG A 152 -25.52 24.13 -0.09
C ARG A 152 -24.72 22.89 -0.50
N GLN A 153 -24.76 22.49 -1.76
CA GLN A 153 -24.03 21.35 -2.33
C GLN A 153 -22.53 21.66 -2.49
N VAL A 154 -22.19 22.85 -2.95
CA VAL A 154 -20.81 23.34 -3.12
C VAL A 154 -20.10 23.47 -1.77
N ARG A 155 -20.76 23.85 -0.70
CA ARG A 155 -20.17 23.87 0.65
C ARG A 155 -19.71 22.49 1.13
N GLY A 156 -20.41 21.41 0.73
CA GLY A 156 -19.99 20.03 1.01
C GLY A 156 -18.76 19.60 0.21
N ALA A 157 -18.69 19.95 -1.07
CA ALA A 157 -17.57 19.62 -1.96
C ALA A 157 -16.33 20.48 -1.67
N GLY A 158 -16.50 21.74 -1.31
CA GLY A 158 -15.40 22.64 -0.95
C GLY A 158 -14.69 22.23 0.34
N MET A 159 -15.38 21.65 1.32
CA MET A 159 -14.75 21.09 2.52
C MET A 159 -13.99 19.80 2.23
N GLN A 160 -14.38 18.99 1.27
CA GLN A 160 -13.61 17.83 0.83
C GLN A 160 -12.33 18.26 0.10
N ALA A 161 -12.38 19.27 -0.76
CA ALA A 161 -11.19 19.81 -1.43
C ALA A 161 -10.18 20.41 -0.44
N LEU A 162 -10.62 21.03 0.64
CA LEU A 162 -9.76 21.53 1.72
C LEU A 162 -9.18 20.41 2.61
N SER A 163 -9.76 19.21 2.61
CA SER A 163 -9.25 18.05 3.38
C SER A 163 -8.14 17.27 2.68
N PHE A 164 -7.86 17.50 1.40
CA PHE A 164 -6.77 16.82 0.67
C PHE A 164 -5.38 17.12 1.25
N GLY A 165 -5.19 18.25 1.90
CA GLY A 165 -3.93 18.64 2.55
C GLY A 165 -3.79 18.18 4.00
N GLN A 166 -4.81 17.54 4.59
CA GLN A 166 -4.72 17.07 5.98
C GLN A 166 -3.93 15.76 6.05
N SER A 167 -3.06 15.67 7.05
CA SER A 167 -2.29 14.47 7.33
C SER A 167 -3.23 13.34 7.77
N LYS A 168 -3.07 12.15 7.14
CA LYS A 168 -3.72 10.89 7.53
C LYS A 168 -2.90 10.12 8.56
N ALA A 169 -1.99 10.78 9.27
CA ALA A 169 -1.11 10.14 10.23
C ALA A 169 -1.89 9.30 11.23
N ARG A 170 -1.44 8.07 11.44
CA ARG A 170 -1.98 7.18 12.47
C ARG A 170 -1.39 7.62 13.81
N ILE A 171 -2.26 8.03 14.73
CA ILE A 171 -1.86 8.43 16.06
C ILE A 171 -2.07 7.24 17.01
N THR A 172 -0.99 6.80 17.65
CA THR A 172 -1.08 5.83 18.74
C THR A 172 -1.03 6.61 20.05
N ASP A 173 -2.13 6.54 20.81
CA ASP A 173 -2.22 7.18 22.14
C ASP A 173 -1.41 6.35 23.15
N PRO A 174 -0.53 6.95 23.97
CA PRO A 174 0.21 6.27 25.01
C PRO A 174 -0.67 5.64 26.08
N ASN A 175 -1.92 6.09 26.23
CA ASN A 175 -2.89 5.55 27.19
C ASN A 175 -3.57 4.26 26.73
N ASP A 176 -3.45 3.87 25.46
CA ASP A 176 -4.00 2.62 24.95
C ASP A 176 -3.14 1.42 25.39
N LYS A 177 -3.47 0.85 26.56
CA LYS A 177 -2.74 -0.28 27.15
C LYS A 177 -2.72 -1.52 26.27
N ASN A 178 -3.69 -1.71 25.40
CA ASN A 178 -3.81 -2.91 24.56
C ASN A 178 -2.87 -2.87 23.36
N ASN A 179 -2.50 -1.67 22.88
CA ASN A 179 -1.65 -1.48 21.70
C ASN A 179 -0.25 -0.92 22.03
N ARG A 180 0.06 -0.77 23.32
CA ARG A 180 1.35 -0.25 23.78
C ARG A 180 2.44 -1.30 23.62
N VAL A 181 3.40 -1.02 22.76
CA VAL A 181 4.62 -1.82 22.54
C VAL A 181 5.76 -1.18 23.34
N THR A 182 6.55 -1.99 24.04
CA THR A 182 7.69 -1.56 24.85
C THR A 182 8.97 -2.30 24.43
N PHE A 183 10.13 -1.95 25.01
CA PHE A 183 11.38 -2.67 24.75
C PHE A 183 11.33 -4.16 25.17
N LYS A 184 10.38 -4.57 26.00
CA LYS A 184 10.17 -5.98 26.37
C LYS A 184 9.56 -6.80 25.24
N ASP A 185 8.86 -6.14 24.34
CA ASP A 185 8.19 -6.77 23.18
C ASP A 185 9.11 -6.85 21.95
N VAL A 186 10.30 -6.25 22.04
CA VAL A 186 11.34 -6.33 21.02
C VAL A 186 12.45 -7.24 21.54
N ALA A 187 12.70 -8.37 20.89
CA ALA A 187 13.87 -9.21 21.21
C ALA A 187 15.09 -8.74 20.43
N GLY A 188 16.28 -9.02 20.95
CA GLY A 188 17.53 -8.68 20.31
C GLY A 188 17.80 -7.17 20.23
N CYS A 189 18.63 -6.77 19.25
CA CYS A 189 19.01 -5.38 18.96
C CYS A 189 19.50 -4.61 20.20
N LYS A 190 20.38 -5.19 20.99
CA LYS A 190 20.83 -4.65 22.29
C LYS A 190 21.44 -3.27 22.14
N GLU A 191 22.35 -3.11 21.20
CA GLU A 191 23.05 -1.86 20.92
C GLU A 191 22.08 -0.77 20.45
N ALA A 192 21.17 -1.12 19.53
CA ALA A 192 20.15 -0.18 19.06
C ALA A 192 19.21 0.26 20.20
N LYS A 193 18.88 -0.64 21.12
CA LYS A 193 18.07 -0.31 22.30
C LYS A 193 18.81 0.60 23.27
N GLU A 194 20.10 0.38 23.50
CA GLU A 194 20.92 1.25 24.35
C GLU A 194 20.98 2.67 23.78
N GLU A 195 21.26 2.81 22.51
CA GLU A 195 21.26 4.09 21.81
C GLU A 195 19.91 4.82 21.93
N LEU A 196 18.81 4.08 21.72
CA LEU A 196 17.47 4.65 21.77
C LEU A 196 16.95 4.89 23.20
N LYS A 197 17.55 4.26 24.19
CA LYS A 197 17.23 4.48 25.60
C LYS A 197 17.55 5.91 26.05
N GLU A 198 18.60 6.50 25.52
CA GLU A 198 18.92 7.91 25.77
C GLU A 198 17.78 8.84 25.32
N ILE A 199 17.15 8.51 24.18
CA ILE A 199 15.99 9.25 23.65
C ILE A 199 14.78 9.08 24.55
N VAL A 200 14.53 7.87 25.02
CA VAL A 200 13.47 7.58 26.00
C VAL A 200 13.67 8.38 27.28
N ASP A 201 14.90 8.36 27.82
CA ASP A 201 15.24 9.07 29.05
C ASP A 201 15.10 10.58 28.89
N PHE A 202 15.46 11.11 27.73
CA PHE A 202 15.22 12.52 27.40
C PHE A 202 13.72 12.86 27.37
N LEU A 203 12.93 12.09 26.63
CA LEU A 203 11.48 12.35 26.52
C LEU A 203 10.78 12.26 27.87
N LYS A 204 11.25 11.37 28.76
CA LYS A 204 10.74 11.25 30.15
C LYS A 204 11.19 12.41 31.05
N SER A 205 12.43 12.84 30.92
CA SER A 205 13.04 13.80 31.86
C SER A 205 13.92 14.84 31.13
N PRO A 206 13.34 15.70 30.27
CA PRO A 206 14.11 16.63 29.43
C PRO A 206 14.93 17.64 30.23
N LYS A 207 14.45 18.06 31.41
CA LYS A 207 15.16 19.04 32.27
C LYS A 207 16.56 18.58 32.65
N LYS A 208 16.74 17.29 32.99
CA LYS A 208 18.03 16.71 33.38
C LYS A 208 19.12 16.92 32.32
N PHE A 209 18.77 16.86 31.06
CA PHE A 209 19.70 17.03 29.95
C PHE A 209 19.95 18.51 29.62
N LEU A 210 18.90 19.33 29.70
CA LEU A 210 18.99 20.78 29.44
C LEU A 210 19.80 21.51 30.49
N ASP A 211 19.69 21.11 31.77
CA ASP A 211 20.42 21.72 32.89
C ASP A 211 21.94 21.53 32.80
N ILE A 212 22.38 20.47 32.13
CA ILE A 212 23.81 20.18 31.88
C ILE A 212 24.27 20.77 30.54
N GLY A 213 23.36 21.35 29.73
CA GLY A 213 23.67 21.92 28.42
C GLY A 213 23.78 20.89 27.30
N ALA A 214 23.30 19.67 27.52
CA ALA A 214 23.30 18.62 26.48
C ALA A 214 22.34 18.98 25.36
N LYS A 215 22.82 18.89 24.12
CA LYS A 215 21.98 19.05 22.92
C LYS A 215 21.44 17.67 22.52
N ILE A 216 20.13 17.59 22.41
CA ILE A 216 19.43 16.38 22.06
C ILE A 216 19.33 16.23 20.54
N PRO A 217 19.44 15.04 20.00
CA PRO A 217 19.24 14.81 18.57
C PRO A 217 17.81 15.18 18.17
N LYS A 218 17.68 16.01 17.14
CA LYS A 218 16.36 16.35 16.57
C LYS A 218 15.77 15.17 15.80
N GLY A 219 16.62 14.34 15.22
CA GLY A 219 16.19 13.22 14.44
C GLY A 219 17.08 11.99 14.55
N VAL A 220 16.48 10.83 14.39
CA VAL A 220 17.13 9.51 14.38
C VAL A 220 16.71 8.76 13.14
N ILE A 221 17.67 8.23 12.39
CA ILE A 221 17.39 7.37 11.26
C ILE A 221 17.73 5.92 11.60
N LEU A 222 16.72 5.03 11.43
CA LEU A 222 16.86 3.59 11.58
C LEU A 222 17.16 3.00 10.21
N THR A 223 18.30 2.32 10.09
CA THR A 223 18.73 1.70 8.84
C THR A 223 18.90 0.20 9.02
N GLY A 224 18.70 -0.59 7.97
CA GLY A 224 18.91 -2.03 8.01
C GLY A 224 18.05 -2.78 7.00
N PRO A 225 18.23 -4.10 6.85
CA PRO A 225 17.51 -4.92 5.91
C PRO A 225 15.98 -4.91 6.20
N PRO A 226 15.15 -5.25 5.21
CA PRO A 226 13.71 -5.39 5.43
C PRO A 226 13.44 -6.48 6.48
N GLY A 227 12.37 -6.31 7.25
CA GLY A 227 12.00 -7.28 8.29
C GLY A 227 12.83 -7.25 9.58
N SER A 228 13.84 -6.37 9.72
CA SER A 228 14.69 -6.25 10.93
C SER A 228 13.99 -5.62 12.13
N GLY A 229 12.74 -5.17 12.01
CA GLY A 229 11.95 -4.65 13.14
C GLY A 229 12.06 -3.14 13.36
N LYS A 230 12.52 -2.34 12.38
CA LYS A 230 12.67 -0.87 12.48
C LYS A 230 11.41 -0.17 12.99
N THR A 231 10.28 -0.42 12.37
CA THR A 231 8.98 0.16 12.75
C THR A 231 8.54 -0.29 14.15
N LEU A 232 8.78 -1.57 14.50
CA LEU A 232 8.47 -2.11 15.81
C LEU A 232 9.30 -1.44 16.91
N LEU A 233 10.60 -1.25 16.65
CA LEU A 233 11.53 -0.59 17.58
C LEU A 233 11.15 0.89 17.78
N ALA A 234 10.78 1.62 16.72
CA ALA A 234 10.31 3.00 16.83
C ALA A 234 9.04 3.12 17.69
N ARG A 235 8.08 2.18 17.51
CA ARG A 235 6.89 2.10 18.36
C ARG A 235 7.23 1.77 19.81
N ALA A 236 8.22 0.90 20.02
CA ALA A 236 8.69 0.54 21.36
C ALA A 236 9.33 1.73 22.08
N VAL A 237 10.07 2.58 21.39
CA VAL A 237 10.63 3.83 21.93
C VAL A 237 9.51 4.75 22.43
N ALA A 238 8.48 4.97 21.62
CA ALA A 238 7.34 5.81 21.99
C ALA A 238 6.55 5.22 23.18
N GLY A 239 6.30 3.92 23.14
CA GLY A 239 5.62 3.22 24.23
C GLY A 239 6.44 3.20 25.52
N GLU A 240 7.75 3.02 25.46
CA GLU A 240 8.65 3.08 26.62
C GLU A 240 8.73 4.50 27.19
N ALA A 241 8.77 5.53 26.33
CA ALA A 241 8.75 6.93 26.73
C ALA A 241 7.36 7.40 27.24
N GLY A 242 6.28 6.71 26.86
CA GLY A 242 4.91 7.09 27.21
C GLY A 242 4.43 8.35 26.49
N VAL A 243 4.86 8.54 25.23
CA VAL A 243 4.54 9.73 24.42
C VAL A 243 3.70 9.35 23.19
N PRO A 244 2.90 10.28 22.64
CA PRO A 244 2.18 10.08 21.39
C PRO A 244 3.10 9.73 20.23
N PHE A 245 2.67 8.75 19.41
CA PHE A 245 3.40 8.29 18.24
C PHE A 245 2.61 8.60 16.96
N PHE A 246 3.16 9.49 16.14
CA PHE A 246 2.61 9.90 14.86
C PHE A 246 3.31 9.12 13.75
N HIS A 247 2.62 8.18 13.14
CA HIS A 247 3.18 7.30 12.11
C HIS A 247 2.64 7.62 10.73
N LEU A 248 3.53 7.78 9.75
CA LEU A 248 3.22 7.92 8.33
C LEU A 248 4.28 7.20 7.50
N SER A 249 3.87 6.62 6.34
CA SER A 249 4.82 6.11 5.33
C SER A 249 5.29 7.24 4.42
N GLY A 250 6.57 7.23 4.04
CA GLY A 250 7.11 8.16 3.05
C GLY A 250 6.35 8.15 1.73
N SER A 251 5.81 7.00 1.34
CA SER A 251 4.97 6.85 0.15
C SER A 251 3.64 7.62 0.23
N GLU A 252 3.09 7.84 1.44
CA GLU A 252 1.84 8.57 1.64
C GLU A 252 1.97 10.09 1.41
N PHE A 253 3.20 10.59 1.33
CA PHE A 253 3.47 11.98 0.96
C PHE A 253 3.53 12.21 -0.55
N VAL A 254 3.72 11.13 -1.35
CA VAL A 254 3.82 11.24 -2.81
C VAL A 254 2.42 11.20 -3.41
N GLU A 255 2.00 12.34 -3.95
CA GLU A 255 0.69 12.50 -4.61
C GLU A 255 0.89 13.07 -6.02
N MET A 256 -0.17 12.99 -6.85
CA MET A 256 -0.11 13.53 -8.21
C MET A 256 -0.17 15.06 -8.26
N PHE A 257 -0.65 15.70 -7.19
CA PHE A 257 -0.81 17.16 -7.14
C PHE A 257 0.32 17.80 -6.37
N VAL A 258 1.03 18.74 -7.01
CA VAL A 258 2.15 19.48 -6.43
C VAL A 258 1.71 20.28 -5.18
N GLY A 259 2.48 20.14 -4.10
CA GLY A 259 2.27 20.86 -2.84
C GLY A 259 1.38 20.17 -1.81
N VAL A 260 0.73 19.06 -2.15
CA VAL A 260 -0.11 18.29 -1.21
C VAL A 260 0.77 17.60 -0.17
N GLY A 261 1.87 16.95 -0.59
CA GLY A 261 2.82 16.30 0.31
C GLY A 261 3.44 17.30 1.30
N ALA A 262 3.88 18.44 0.81
CA ALA A 262 4.41 19.52 1.67
C ALA A 262 3.37 20.04 2.68
N SER A 263 2.10 20.12 2.29
CA SER A 263 1.00 20.48 3.21
C SER A 263 0.79 19.44 4.29
N ARG A 264 0.82 18.14 3.94
CA ARG A 264 0.71 17.02 4.92
C ARG A 264 1.89 17.02 5.92
N VAL A 265 3.09 17.32 5.44
CA VAL A 265 4.27 17.47 6.33
C VAL A 265 4.01 18.57 7.35
N ARG A 266 3.63 19.77 6.93
CA ARG A 266 3.33 20.87 7.84
C ARG A 266 2.25 20.54 8.86
N ASP A 267 1.19 19.88 8.42
CA ASP A 267 0.10 19.48 9.30
C ASP A 267 0.55 18.44 10.34
N LEU A 268 1.32 17.43 9.90
CA LEU A 268 1.91 16.40 10.77
C LEU A 268 2.79 17.02 11.87
N PHE A 269 3.73 17.90 11.48
CA PHE A 269 4.62 18.57 12.43
C PHE A 269 3.86 19.50 13.38
N LYS A 270 2.85 20.20 12.88
CA LYS A 270 1.97 21.04 13.71
C LYS A 270 1.17 20.22 14.72
N MET A 271 0.66 19.04 14.34
CA MET A 271 -0.03 18.13 15.25
C MET A 271 0.91 17.61 16.34
N ALA A 272 2.12 17.18 15.96
CA ALA A 272 3.10 16.66 16.88
C ALA A 272 3.58 17.74 17.87
N LYS A 273 3.84 18.97 17.42
CA LYS A 273 4.19 20.11 18.30
C LYS A 273 3.10 20.42 19.31
N LYS A 274 1.83 20.31 18.92
CA LYS A 274 0.69 20.50 19.86
C LYS A 274 0.58 19.40 20.90
N ALA A 275 1.01 18.19 20.56
CA ALA A 275 0.96 17.01 21.44
C ALA A 275 2.29 16.76 22.17
N ALA A 276 3.26 17.66 22.09
CA ALA A 276 4.59 17.49 22.69
C ALA A 276 4.51 17.23 24.21
N PRO A 277 5.33 16.30 24.75
CA PRO A 277 6.38 15.56 24.06
C PRO A 277 5.83 14.46 23.15
N ALA A 278 6.37 14.31 21.93
CA ALA A 278 5.85 13.38 20.93
C ALA A 278 6.96 12.85 20.02
N ILE A 279 6.69 11.72 19.35
CA ILE A 279 7.55 11.16 18.30
C ILE A 279 6.80 11.20 16.97
N ILE A 280 7.45 11.74 15.95
CA ILE A 280 7.06 11.59 14.54
C ILE A 280 7.88 10.45 13.97
N PHE A 281 7.22 9.49 13.33
CA PHE A 281 7.90 8.40 12.66
C PHE A 281 7.51 8.36 11.18
N VAL A 282 8.52 8.45 10.31
CA VAL A 282 8.38 8.35 8.86
C VAL A 282 9.01 7.04 8.42
N ASP A 283 8.18 6.07 8.04
CA ASP A 283 8.67 4.82 7.47
C ASP A 283 8.98 4.98 5.98
N GLU A 284 9.89 4.19 5.44
CA GLU A 284 10.29 4.24 4.03
C GLU A 284 10.66 5.67 3.56
N ILE A 285 11.48 6.36 4.34
CA ILE A 285 11.88 7.76 4.04
C ILE A 285 12.55 7.89 2.67
N ASP A 286 13.13 6.82 2.15
CA ASP A 286 13.73 6.76 0.80
C ASP A 286 12.72 6.96 -0.33
N ALA A 287 11.41 6.83 -0.07
CA ALA A 287 10.38 7.15 -1.06
C ALA A 287 10.38 8.64 -1.45
N ILE A 288 10.75 9.52 -0.51
CA ILE A 288 10.80 10.98 -0.69
C ILE A 288 12.21 11.55 -0.56
N GLY A 289 13.10 10.87 0.15
CA GLY A 289 14.43 11.32 0.53
C GLY A 289 15.56 10.92 -0.40
N ARG A 290 15.28 10.52 -1.65
CA ARG A 290 16.34 10.14 -2.63
C ARG A 290 17.14 11.34 -3.09
N THR A 291 18.43 11.09 -3.38
CA THR A 291 19.30 12.04 -4.08
C THR A 291 18.68 12.53 -5.39
N ARG A 292 18.87 13.82 -5.66
CA ARG A 292 18.36 14.50 -6.85
C ARG A 292 18.94 13.85 -8.10
N GLY A 293 18.10 13.20 -8.88
CA GLY A 293 18.48 12.57 -10.15
C GLY A 293 17.90 13.36 -11.31
N GLY A 294 18.68 13.61 -12.34
CA GLY A 294 18.30 14.32 -13.55
C GLY A 294 17.29 13.57 -14.44
N GLY A 295 16.15 13.14 -13.88
CA GLY A 295 15.07 12.53 -14.65
C GLY A 295 14.05 13.58 -15.07
N PHE A 296 13.85 13.75 -16.37
CA PHE A 296 12.75 14.53 -16.95
C PHE A 296 11.41 13.84 -16.66
N GLY A 297 10.72 14.25 -15.56
CA GLY A 297 9.37 13.74 -15.26
C GLY A 297 8.77 14.45 -14.05
N GLY A 298 7.58 15.01 -14.21
CA GLY A 298 6.87 15.85 -13.22
C GLY A 298 6.56 15.20 -11.85
N GLY A 299 6.96 13.96 -11.61
CA GLY A 299 6.88 13.30 -10.30
C GLY A 299 8.07 13.60 -9.37
N ASN A 300 9.13 14.21 -9.87
CA ASN A 300 10.30 14.56 -9.06
C ASN A 300 10.07 15.87 -8.27
N ASP A 301 9.35 16.83 -8.83
CA ASP A 301 9.11 18.14 -8.23
C ASP A 301 8.32 18.03 -6.91
N GLU A 302 7.31 17.15 -6.85
CA GLU A 302 6.52 16.91 -5.65
C GLU A 302 7.36 16.30 -4.52
N ARG A 303 8.21 15.32 -4.86
CA ARG A 303 9.12 14.68 -3.90
C ARG A 303 10.13 15.67 -3.34
N GLU A 304 10.75 16.46 -4.20
CA GLU A 304 11.73 17.49 -3.77
C GLU A 304 11.07 18.55 -2.90
N GLN A 305 9.86 18.98 -3.25
CA GLN A 305 9.12 19.95 -2.48
C GLN A 305 8.73 19.41 -1.09
N THR A 306 8.34 18.15 -1.03
CA THR A 306 8.03 17.44 0.21
C THR A 306 9.27 17.24 1.07
N LEU A 307 10.38 16.81 0.47
CA LEU A 307 11.67 16.68 1.14
C LEU A 307 12.12 18.04 1.72
N ASN A 308 12.11 19.08 0.91
CA ASN A 308 12.48 20.42 1.35
C ASN A 308 11.60 20.89 2.51
N GLN A 309 10.30 20.57 2.49
CA GLN A 309 9.41 20.91 3.61
C GLN A 309 9.78 20.16 4.89
N ILE A 310 10.15 18.85 4.81
CA ILE A 310 10.64 18.12 5.99
C ILE A 310 11.89 18.78 6.55
N LEU A 311 12.85 19.15 5.68
CA LEU A 311 14.08 19.81 6.10
C LEU A 311 13.79 21.15 6.78
N VAL A 312 12.89 21.96 6.25
CA VAL A 312 12.45 23.23 6.83
C VAL A 312 11.82 23.04 8.20
N GLU A 313 10.92 22.06 8.34
CA GLU A 313 10.26 21.77 9.62
C GLU A 313 11.25 21.29 10.68
N MET A 314 12.24 20.45 10.28
CA MET A 314 13.30 19.99 11.20
C MET A 314 14.26 21.11 11.60
N ASP A 315 14.64 21.97 10.65
CA ASP A 315 15.49 23.14 10.94
C ASP A 315 14.77 24.14 11.84
N GLY A 316 13.44 24.25 11.68
CA GLY A 316 12.55 25.11 12.48
C GLY A 316 12.21 24.58 13.88
N PHE A 317 12.80 23.47 14.34
CA PHE A 317 12.65 23.03 15.73
C PHE A 317 13.45 23.93 16.68
N GLU A 318 12.74 24.48 17.66
CA GLU A 318 13.36 25.16 18.80
C GLU A 318 13.85 24.12 19.84
N PRO A 319 14.86 24.48 20.67
CA PRO A 319 15.38 23.57 21.72
C PRO A 319 14.32 23.05 22.69
N ASN A 320 13.17 23.72 22.78
CA ASN A 320 12.08 23.42 23.69
C ASN A 320 10.94 22.58 23.07
N ASP A 321 10.99 22.29 21.77
CA ASP A 321 9.86 21.66 21.06
C ASP A 321 9.57 20.21 21.49
N LYS A 322 10.45 19.54 22.22
CA LYS A 322 10.28 18.17 22.79
C LYS A 322 9.65 17.18 21.78
N VAL A 323 9.89 17.37 20.49
CA VAL A 323 9.47 16.48 19.42
C VAL A 323 10.72 15.87 18.80
N ILE A 324 10.71 14.55 18.65
CA ILE A 324 11.80 13.81 18.00
C ILE A 324 11.25 13.20 16.71
N VAL A 325 11.99 13.37 15.62
CA VAL A 325 11.67 12.78 14.33
C VAL A 325 12.47 11.50 14.19
N MET A 326 11.80 10.38 14.05
CA MET A 326 12.42 9.10 13.70
C MET A 326 12.10 8.77 12.26
N ALA A 327 13.05 8.25 11.50
CA ALA A 327 12.82 7.76 10.15
C ALA A 327 13.36 6.34 10.01
N ALA A 328 12.79 5.56 9.09
CA ALA A 328 13.31 4.24 8.74
C ALA A 328 13.53 4.13 7.24
N THR A 329 14.61 3.42 6.86
CA THR A 329 14.89 3.08 5.46
C THR A 329 15.60 1.72 5.36
N ASN A 330 15.32 1.03 4.26
CA ASN A 330 16.07 -0.18 3.87
C ASN A 330 17.26 0.15 2.95
N ARG A 331 17.33 1.40 2.46
CA ARG A 331 18.32 1.84 1.47
C ARG A 331 18.99 3.15 1.87
N PRO A 332 19.90 3.10 2.84
CA PRO A 332 20.61 4.32 3.26
C PRO A 332 21.51 4.90 2.16
N ASP A 333 21.89 4.11 1.17
CA ASP A 333 22.72 4.46 0.02
C ASP A 333 22.10 5.48 -0.93
N VAL A 334 20.75 5.52 -0.99
CA VAL A 334 20.02 6.41 -1.92
C VAL A 334 19.57 7.72 -1.28
N LEU A 335 19.80 7.91 0.03
CA LEU A 335 19.31 9.08 0.74
C LEU A 335 20.08 10.35 0.37
N ASP A 336 19.35 11.46 0.28
CA ASP A 336 19.94 12.79 0.10
C ASP A 336 20.84 13.14 1.31
N PRO A 337 22.12 13.50 1.08
CA PRO A 337 23.03 13.89 2.16
C PRO A 337 22.51 15.03 3.03
N ALA A 338 21.61 15.86 2.50
CA ALA A 338 20.99 16.94 3.26
C ALA A 338 20.16 16.46 4.46
N LEU A 339 19.58 15.24 4.38
CA LEU A 339 18.86 14.64 5.50
C LEU A 339 19.77 14.28 6.68
N ILE A 340 21.00 13.85 6.38
CA ILE A 340 21.94 13.29 7.35
C ILE A 340 22.86 14.36 7.95
N ARG A 341 22.66 15.64 7.59
CA ARG A 341 23.45 16.75 8.15
C ARG A 341 23.11 16.98 9.63
N PRO A 342 24.10 17.37 10.46
CA PRO A 342 23.86 17.76 11.86
C PRO A 342 22.73 18.79 11.98
N GLY A 343 21.87 18.59 12.99
CA GLY A 343 20.68 19.42 13.20
C GLY A 343 19.41 18.85 12.55
N ARG A 344 19.49 17.74 11.84
CA ARG A 344 18.37 17.00 11.21
C ARG A 344 18.33 15.56 11.71
N PHE A 345 18.74 14.57 10.89
CA PHE A 345 18.92 13.22 11.39
C PHE A 345 20.34 13.06 11.94
N ASP A 346 20.52 13.48 13.17
CA ASP A 346 21.82 13.56 13.84
C ASP A 346 22.36 12.17 14.20
N ARG A 347 21.48 11.20 14.41
CA ARG A 347 21.86 9.83 14.79
C ARG A 347 21.42 8.83 13.75
N LYS A 348 22.33 7.91 13.45
CA LYS A 348 22.07 6.75 12.60
C LYS A 348 22.18 5.49 13.45
N VAL A 349 21.08 4.78 13.61
CA VAL A 349 21.01 3.49 14.31
C VAL A 349 20.86 2.39 13.27
N VAL A 350 21.79 1.44 13.27
CA VAL A 350 21.80 0.32 12.33
C VAL A 350 21.17 -0.90 13.02
N LEU A 351 20.18 -1.50 12.36
CA LEU A 351 19.56 -2.75 12.75
C LEU A 351 20.03 -3.85 11.79
N ASP A 352 20.97 -4.65 12.20
CA ASP A 352 21.43 -5.81 11.44
C ASP A 352 20.43 -6.97 11.51
N LEU A 353 20.67 -8.02 10.74
CA LEU A 353 19.96 -9.29 10.92
C LEU A 353 20.29 -9.86 12.31
N PRO A 354 19.32 -10.52 12.98
CA PRO A 354 19.50 -11.04 14.31
C PRO A 354 20.51 -12.19 14.32
N ASP A 355 21.40 -12.19 15.32
CA ASP A 355 22.28 -13.31 15.60
C ASP A 355 21.50 -14.52 16.15
N ARG A 356 22.15 -15.65 16.38
CA ARG A 356 21.53 -16.87 16.87
C ARG A 356 20.78 -16.67 18.19
N ALA A 357 21.37 -15.93 19.15
CA ALA A 357 20.75 -15.67 20.44
C ALA A 357 19.53 -14.75 20.30
N ASP A 358 19.64 -13.75 19.44
CA ASP A 358 18.54 -12.84 19.12
C ASP A 358 17.41 -13.57 18.40
N ARG A 359 17.71 -14.49 17.45
CA ARG A 359 16.68 -15.31 16.80
C ARG A 359 15.95 -16.22 17.79
N GLU A 360 16.67 -16.85 18.71
CA GLU A 360 16.05 -17.65 19.77
C GLU A 360 15.10 -16.78 20.60
N ALA A 361 15.53 -15.58 21.01
CA ALA A 361 14.71 -14.65 21.78
C ALA A 361 13.48 -14.15 20.99
N ILE A 362 13.62 -13.90 19.69
CA ILE A 362 12.50 -13.53 18.80
C ILE A 362 11.51 -14.69 18.70
N LEU A 363 11.99 -15.92 18.49
CA LEU A 363 11.16 -17.12 18.45
C LEU A 363 10.38 -17.31 19.76
N GLN A 364 11.01 -17.08 20.92
CA GLN A 364 10.35 -17.14 22.23
C GLN A 364 9.21 -16.15 22.37
N ILE A 365 9.34 -14.93 21.81
CA ILE A 365 8.24 -13.96 21.80
C ILE A 365 7.07 -14.48 20.97
N HIS A 366 7.32 -14.94 19.75
CA HIS A 366 6.27 -15.45 18.86
C HIS A 366 5.67 -16.80 19.28
N ALA A 367 6.39 -17.54 20.14
CA ALA A 367 5.94 -18.79 20.72
C ALA A 367 4.82 -18.60 21.76
N LYS A 368 4.80 -17.46 22.46
CA LYS A 368 3.82 -17.20 23.55
C LYS A 368 2.36 -17.27 23.10
N GLU A 369 2.09 -16.95 21.86
CA GLU A 369 0.75 -16.91 21.27
C GLU A 369 0.32 -18.21 20.60
N LYS A 370 1.14 -19.26 20.66
CA LYS A 370 0.90 -20.50 19.89
C LYS A 370 0.91 -21.73 20.80
N PRO A 371 0.00 -22.71 20.57
CA PRO A 371 -0.03 -23.95 21.33
C PRO A 371 1.10 -24.86 20.87
N LEU A 372 2.25 -24.72 21.49
CA LEU A 372 3.44 -25.53 21.19
C LEU A 372 3.38 -26.89 21.93
N ALA A 373 3.95 -27.92 21.33
CA ALA A 373 4.19 -29.22 21.96
C ALA A 373 5.47 -29.20 22.82
N GLU A 374 5.62 -30.19 23.68
CA GLU A 374 6.74 -30.25 24.64
C GLU A 374 8.08 -30.63 23.98
N ASP A 375 8.05 -31.16 22.76
CA ASP A 375 9.22 -31.57 21.98
C ASP A 375 9.95 -30.41 21.30
N ILE A 376 9.40 -29.17 21.37
CA ILE A 376 9.94 -28.04 20.63
C ILE A 376 11.19 -27.49 21.28
N ASN A 377 12.28 -27.52 20.53
CA ASN A 377 13.55 -26.90 20.84
C ASN A 377 13.77 -25.65 19.95
N LEU A 378 13.42 -24.46 20.49
CA LEU A 378 13.58 -23.19 19.75
C LEU A 378 15.04 -22.84 19.45
N LYS A 379 15.99 -23.32 20.27
CA LYS A 379 17.43 -23.15 20.04
C LYS A 379 17.86 -23.86 18.74
N LEU A 380 17.36 -25.08 18.51
CA LEU A 380 17.62 -25.82 17.28
C LEU A 380 17.02 -25.11 16.07
N ILE A 381 15.84 -24.52 16.21
CA ILE A 381 15.20 -23.71 15.14
C ILE A 381 16.05 -22.47 14.85
N ALA A 382 16.53 -21.77 15.87
CA ALA A 382 17.42 -20.62 15.70
C ALA A 382 18.75 -20.98 15.02
N GLU A 383 19.31 -22.17 15.30
CA GLU A 383 20.50 -22.71 14.62
C GLU A 383 20.25 -22.96 13.13
N ARG A 384 19.04 -23.42 12.76
CA ARG A 384 18.66 -23.77 11.40
C ARG A 384 18.16 -22.59 10.56
N THR A 385 18.13 -21.38 11.12
CA THR A 385 17.63 -20.17 10.46
C THR A 385 18.68 -19.05 10.36
N PRO A 386 19.91 -19.33 9.91
CA PRO A 386 20.89 -18.28 9.68
C PRO A 386 20.38 -17.31 8.62
N GLY A 387 20.60 -16.01 8.83
CA GLY A 387 20.17 -14.97 7.89
C GLY A 387 18.67 -14.62 7.89
N PHE A 388 17.85 -15.26 8.72
CA PHE A 388 16.44 -14.90 8.87
C PHE A 388 16.30 -13.56 9.58
N SER A 389 15.44 -12.71 9.04
CA SER A 389 14.99 -11.49 9.70
C SER A 389 13.92 -11.80 10.77
N GLY A 390 13.59 -10.82 11.60
CA GLY A 390 12.49 -10.95 12.56
C GLY A 390 11.14 -11.28 11.89
N ALA A 391 10.90 -10.74 10.70
CA ALA A 391 9.70 -11.02 9.92
C ALA A 391 9.66 -12.46 9.38
N ASP A 392 10.82 -12.99 8.96
CA ASP A 392 10.91 -14.39 8.51
C ASP A 392 10.64 -15.36 9.65
N LEU A 393 11.18 -15.07 10.85
CA LEU A 393 10.92 -15.88 12.06
C LEU A 393 9.46 -15.83 12.49
N TYR A 394 8.81 -14.67 12.38
CA TYR A 394 7.36 -14.56 12.58
C TYR A 394 6.59 -15.42 11.58
N SER A 395 6.95 -15.32 10.29
CA SER A 395 6.34 -16.12 9.21
C SER A 395 6.54 -17.61 9.43
N LEU A 396 7.74 -18.02 9.85
CA LEU A 396 8.06 -19.41 10.19
C LEU A 396 7.14 -19.97 11.27
N MET A 397 7.03 -19.25 12.38
CA MET A 397 6.16 -19.66 13.49
C MET A 397 4.69 -19.72 13.09
N ASN A 398 4.24 -18.82 12.22
CA ASN A 398 2.90 -18.81 11.69
C ASN A 398 2.65 -19.97 10.72
N GLU A 399 3.60 -20.24 9.80
CA GLU A 399 3.52 -21.36 8.87
C GLU A 399 3.53 -22.71 9.57
N GLY A 400 4.32 -22.87 10.64
CA GLY A 400 4.29 -24.06 11.48
C GLY A 400 2.90 -24.31 12.09
N ALA A 401 2.25 -23.25 12.57
CA ALA A 401 0.88 -23.36 13.08
C ALA A 401 -0.14 -23.70 11.98
N ILE A 402 0.01 -23.12 10.78
CA ILE A 402 -0.84 -23.44 9.61
C ILE A 402 -0.66 -24.91 9.20
N LEU A 403 0.57 -25.43 9.18
CA LEU A 403 0.83 -26.85 8.86
C LEU A 403 0.17 -27.77 9.86
N ALA A 404 0.30 -27.51 11.16
CA ALA A 404 -0.38 -28.28 12.21
C ALA A 404 -1.91 -28.25 12.04
N ALA A 405 -2.49 -27.07 11.78
CA ALA A 405 -3.92 -26.92 11.58
C ALA A 405 -4.45 -27.67 10.34
N ARG A 406 -3.70 -27.64 9.22
CA ARG A 406 -4.05 -28.38 7.99
C ARG A 406 -4.07 -29.90 8.19
N GLU A 407 -3.28 -30.40 9.13
CA GLU A 407 -3.25 -31.82 9.52
C GLU A 407 -4.18 -32.12 10.71
N ASN A 408 -5.12 -31.21 11.02
CA ASN A 408 -6.11 -31.31 12.12
C ASN A 408 -5.48 -31.53 13.51
N ARG A 409 -4.24 -31.06 13.71
CA ARG A 409 -3.57 -31.11 15.01
C ARG A 409 -3.81 -29.82 15.80
N LYS A 410 -3.88 -29.95 17.13
CA LYS A 410 -4.14 -28.83 18.05
C LYS A 410 -2.84 -28.20 18.60
N LYS A 411 -1.70 -28.84 18.42
CA LYS A 411 -0.40 -28.38 18.87
C LYS A 411 0.58 -28.37 17.68
N VAL A 412 1.51 -27.43 17.70
CA VAL A 412 2.63 -27.36 16.76
C VAL A 412 3.75 -28.23 17.29
N PHE A 413 4.34 -29.08 16.46
CA PHE A 413 5.47 -29.95 16.80
C PHE A 413 6.76 -29.46 16.16
N GLN A 414 7.90 -29.99 16.62
CA GLN A 414 9.22 -29.61 16.10
C GLN A 414 9.33 -29.80 14.58
N PHE A 415 8.81 -30.91 14.04
CA PHE A 415 8.85 -31.19 12.61
C PHE A 415 8.03 -30.18 11.78
N ASP A 416 6.96 -29.57 12.32
CA ASP A 416 6.20 -28.53 11.63
C ASP A 416 7.03 -27.29 11.42
N LEU A 417 7.80 -26.90 12.43
CA LEU A 417 8.70 -25.76 12.35
C LEU A 417 9.85 -26.01 11.37
N ILE A 418 10.39 -27.24 11.34
CA ILE A 418 11.43 -27.63 10.37
C ILE A 418 10.89 -27.53 8.94
N ARG A 419 9.69 -28.05 8.68
CA ARG A 419 9.02 -27.92 7.36
C ARG A 419 8.67 -26.47 7.03
N ALA A 420 8.35 -25.67 8.04
CA ALA A 420 8.08 -24.25 7.86
C ALA A 420 9.34 -23.47 7.46
N ILE A 421 10.55 -23.82 7.99
CA ILE A 421 11.83 -23.23 7.55
C ILE A 421 11.95 -23.38 6.04
N GLU A 422 11.82 -24.62 5.54
CA GLU A 422 11.95 -24.89 4.11
C GLU A 422 10.93 -24.12 3.27
N LYS A 423 9.67 -24.03 3.77
CA LYS A 423 8.61 -23.29 3.09
C LYS A 423 8.87 -21.79 3.02
N VAL A 424 9.43 -21.20 4.07
CA VAL A 424 9.79 -19.77 4.10
C VAL A 424 10.98 -19.48 3.21
N MET A 425 12.01 -20.35 3.21
CA MET A 425 13.22 -20.19 2.40
C MET A 425 12.99 -20.43 0.91
N LEU A 426 12.33 -21.54 0.56
CA LEU A 426 12.27 -22.07 -0.80
C LEU A 426 10.89 -21.94 -1.45
N GLY A 427 9.86 -21.59 -0.65
CA GLY A 427 8.50 -21.56 -1.11
C GLY A 427 7.75 -22.92 -0.97
N PRO A 428 6.49 -22.99 -1.42
CA PRO A 428 5.68 -24.20 -1.31
C PRO A 428 6.17 -25.32 -2.22
N GLU A 429 5.96 -26.58 -1.79
CA GLU A 429 6.18 -27.76 -2.63
C GLU A 429 5.26 -27.77 -3.84
N ARG A 430 5.81 -28.05 -5.02
CA ARG A 430 5.05 -28.22 -6.26
C ARG A 430 4.65 -29.70 -6.46
N LYS A 431 3.67 -30.17 -5.71
CA LYS A 431 3.19 -31.58 -5.79
C LYS A 431 2.54 -31.96 -7.13
N SER A 432 2.16 -30.98 -7.94
CA SER A 432 1.52 -31.20 -9.24
C SER A 432 2.51 -31.38 -10.40
N HIS A 433 3.79 -31.09 -10.19
CA HIS A 433 4.81 -31.23 -11.24
C HIS A 433 5.39 -32.63 -11.19
N LEU A 434 4.83 -33.54 -12.00
CA LEU A 434 5.36 -34.88 -12.19
C LEU A 434 6.59 -34.79 -13.11
N LEU A 435 7.77 -34.95 -12.55
CA LEU A 435 9.00 -35.07 -13.31
C LEU A 435 8.92 -36.37 -14.16
N SER A 436 9.36 -36.31 -15.41
CA SER A 436 9.60 -37.53 -16.20
C SER A 436 10.70 -38.35 -15.53
N LYS A 437 10.77 -39.68 -15.81
CA LYS A 437 11.82 -40.52 -15.25
C LYS A 437 13.24 -39.97 -15.54
N LYS A 438 13.44 -39.45 -16.76
CA LYS A 438 14.69 -38.86 -17.19
C LYS A 438 15.01 -37.57 -16.42
N GLU A 439 14.02 -36.67 -16.26
CA GLU A 439 14.22 -35.44 -15.48
C GLU A 439 14.50 -35.74 -14.01
N LYS A 440 13.82 -36.73 -13.43
CA LYS A 440 14.06 -37.17 -12.05
C LYS A 440 15.49 -37.67 -11.87
N GLU A 441 16.01 -38.45 -12.82
CA GLU A 441 17.37 -38.94 -12.83
C GLU A 441 18.39 -37.79 -12.97
N ILE A 442 18.17 -36.87 -13.93
CA ILE A 442 19.03 -35.70 -14.12
C ILE A 442 19.09 -34.85 -12.84
N THR A 443 17.93 -34.53 -12.26
CA THR A 443 17.87 -33.74 -11.02
C THR A 443 18.55 -34.46 -9.86
N ALA A 444 18.41 -35.77 -9.74
CA ALA A 444 19.05 -36.55 -8.67
C ALA A 444 20.58 -36.51 -8.76
N TYR A 445 21.14 -36.69 -9.95
CA TYR A 445 22.57 -36.57 -10.16
C TYR A 445 23.07 -35.13 -9.99
N HIS A 446 22.29 -34.14 -10.42
CA HIS A 446 22.58 -32.71 -10.23
C HIS A 446 22.72 -32.36 -8.75
N GLU A 447 21.70 -32.67 -7.94
CA GLU A 447 21.71 -32.40 -6.49
C GLU A 447 22.76 -33.23 -5.74
N ALA A 448 22.97 -34.50 -6.15
CA ALA A 448 24.05 -35.32 -5.61
C ALA A 448 25.42 -34.70 -5.90
N GLY A 449 25.61 -34.06 -7.05
CA GLY A 449 26.81 -33.33 -7.40
C GLY A 449 27.10 -32.20 -6.42
N HIS A 450 26.13 -31.32 -6.19
CA HIS A 450 26.25 -30.23 -5.20
C HIS A 450 26.57 -30.79 -3.79
N ALA A 451 25.79 -31.78 -3.36
CA ALA A 451 25.91 -32.33 -2.02
C ALA A 451 27.28 -32.99 -1.76
N LEU A 452 27.76 -33.79 -2.71
CA LEU A 452 29.05 -34.48 -2.55
C LEU A 452 30.20 -33.47 -2.59
N VAL A 453 30.23 -32.53 -3.53
CA VAL A 453 31.27 -31.50 -3.60
C VAL A 453 31.30 -30.66 -2.31
N ALA A 454 30.12 -30.24 -1.81
CA ALA A 454 30.02 -29.54 -0.53
C ALA A 454 30.57 -30.36 0.64
N SER A 455 30.38 -31.69 0.67
CA SER A 455 30.80 -32.55 1.77
C SER A 455 32.29 -32.83 1.79
N VAL A 456 32.92 -32.90 0.62
CA VAL A 456 34.35 -33.23 0.48
C VAL A 456 35.25 -32.01 0.62
N LEU A 457 34.83 -30.85 0.05
CA LEU A 457 35.66 -29.63 0.11
C LEU A 457 35.73 -29.08 1.54
N PRO A 458 36.94 -28.73 2.04
CA PRO A 458 37.15 -28.46 3.46
C PRO A 458 36.44 -27.22 4.01
N TYR A 459 36.26 -26.18 3.19
CA TYR A 459 35.70 -24.88 3.61
C TYR A 459 34.22 -24.69 3.26
N ALA A 460 33.61 -25.61 2.49
CA ALA A 460 32.19 -25.57 2.21
C ALA A 460 31.35 -25.96 3.43
N ASP A 461 30.15 -25.42 3.58
CA ASP A 461 29.25 -25.73 4.69
C ASP A 461 28.69 -27.17 4.60
N PRO A 462 28.37 -27.82 5.73
CA PRO A 462 27.82 -29.17 5.74
C PRO A 462 26.42 -29.22 5.17
N VAL A 463 26.11 -30.34 4.51
CA VAL A 463 24.80 -30.61 3.91
C VAL A 463 23.86 -31.18 4.97
N HIS A 464 22.70 -30.58 5.11
CA HIS A 464 21.66 -31.01 6.03
C HIS A 464 20.51 -31.77 5.35
N LYS A 465 20.28 -31.47 4.08
CA LYS A 465 19.20 -32.10 3.34
C LYS A 465 19.44 -31.99 1.84
N VAL A 466 19.12 -33.05 1.11
CA VAL A 466 19.13 -33.07 -0.35
C VAL A 466 17.77 -33.54 -0.83
N SER A 467 17.15 -32.81 -1.74
CA SER A 467 15.80 -33.17 -2.24
C SER A 467 15.65 -32.86 -3.72
N ILE A 468 14.99 -33.76 -4.42
CA ILE A 468 14.60 -33.59 -5.83
C ILE A 468 13.13 -33.18 -5.98
N ILE A 469 12.46 -32.84 -4.87
CA ILE A 469 11.11 -32.32 -4.90
C ILE A 469 11.18 -30.83 -5.24
N ALA A 470 10.52 -30.44 -6.33
CA ALA A 470 10.50 -29.06 -6.79
C ALA A 470 9.84 -28.12 -5.78
N ARG A 471 10.51 -27.00 -5.48
CA ARG A 471 9.98 -25.92 -4.63
C ARG A 471 10.18 -24.56 -5.31
N GLY A 472 9.17 -23.72 -5.30
CA GLY A 472 9.26 -22.42 -5.94
C GLY A 472 9.69 -22.54 -7.41
N ASN A 473 10.86 -22.03 -7.77
CA ASN A 473 11.44 -22.13 -9.12
C ASN A 473 12.56 -23.18 -9.24
N ALA A 474 12.93 -23.84 -8.14
CA ALA A 474 13.96 -24.87 -8.14
C ALA A 474 13.38 -26.25 -8.46
N GLY A 475 14.07 -27.02 -9.31
CA GLY A 475 13.72 -28.40 -9.64
C GLY A 475 14.06 -29.38 -8.53
N GLY A 476 15.11 -29.10 -7.76
CA GLY A 476 15.58 -29.73 -6.54
C GLY A 476 16.31 -28.72 -5.67
N TYR A 477 16.85 -29.14 -4.55
CA TYR A 477 17.68 -28.30 -3.71
C TYR A 477 18.58 -29.09 -2.77
N THR A 478 19.75 -28.54 -2.52
CA THR A 478 20.70 -29.02 -1.50
C THR A 478 20.78 -27.98 -0.38
N LEU A 479 20.21 -28.29 0.79
CA LEU A 479 20.23 -27.40 1.95
C LEU A 479 21.52 -27.58 2.71
N LYS A 480 22.30 -26.51 2.79
CA LYS A 480 23.51 -26.42 3.62
C LYS A 480 23.31 -25.43 4.76
N LEU A 481 23.84 -25.71 5.91
CA LEU A 481 23.78 -24.81 7.05
C LEU A 481 25.19 -24.64 7.64
N PRO A 482 25.62 -23.38 7.88
CA PRO A 482 26.93 -23.14 8.45
C PRO A 482 27.02 -23.70 9.88
N LEU A 483 28.15 -24.29 10.21
CA LEU A 483 28.43 -24.78 11.56
C LEU A 483 28.50 -23.64 12.59
N GLU A 484 28.96 -22.47 12.15
CA GLU A 484 29.10 -21.26 12.95
C GLU A 484 28.64 -20.04 12.13
N GLU A 485 28.04 -19.05 12.80
CA GLU A 485 27.74 -17.78 12.15
C GLU A 485 29.01 -16.98 11.93
N ARG A 486 29.31 -16.68 10.68
CA ARG A 486 30.53 -15.96 10.29
C ARG A 486 30.12 -14.61 9.69
N ARG A 487 30.79 -13.55 10.17
CA ARG A 487 30.68 -12.21 9.55
C ARG A 487 31.72 -11.98 8.46
N LEU A 488 32.82 -12.77 8.50
CA LEU A 488 33.90 -12.69 7.53
C LEU A 488 34.01 -14.03 6.80
N GLN A 489 34.16 -13.96 5.50
CA GLN A 489 34.42 -15.13 4.65
C GLN A 489 35.79 -14.99 3.98
N SER A 490 36.51 -16.08 3.92
CA SER A 490 37.84 -16.12 3.33
C SER A 490 37.81 -16.41 1.82
N LYS A 491 38.88 -16.08 1.10
CA LYS A 491 39.06 -16.44 -0.32
C LYS A 491 38.85 -17.93 -0.57
N LYS A 492 39.31 -18.80 0.36
CA LYS A 492 39.19 -20.26 0.23
C LYS A 492 37.74 -20.73 0.34
N GLU A 493 36.97 -20.13 1.25
CA GLU A 493 35.52 -20.43 1.39
C GLU A 493 34.78 -20.07 0.11
N PHE A 494 35.03 -18.91 -0.49
CA PHE A 494 34.42 -18.53 -1.75
C PHE A 494 34.79 -19.44 -2.93
N ILE A 495 36.05 -19.93 -2.98
CA ILE A 495 36.48 -20.89 -4.01
C ILE A 495 35.72 -22.21 -3.86
N ASP A 496 35.58 -22.72 -2.63
CA ASP A 496 34.82 -23.96 -2.37
C ASP A 496 33.32 -23.77 -2.66
N ASP A 497 32.74 -22.61 -2.33
CA ASP A 497 31.35 -22.28 -2.67
C ASP A 497 31.11 -22.21 -4.18
N ILE A 498 32.08 -21.67 -4.94
CA ILE A 498 32.01 -21.67 -6.41
C ILE A 498 32.09 -23.10 -6.94
N ALA A 499 33.01 -23.90 -6.47
CA ALA A 499 33.15 -25.30 -6.91
C ALA A 499 31.90 -26.13 -6.57
N MET A 500 31.30 -25.91 -5.39
CA MET A 500 30.05 -26.55 -4.98
C MET A 500 28.89 -26.11 -5.90
N SER A 501 28.77 -24.82 -6.19
CA SER A 501 27.71 -24.31 -7.09
C SER A 501 27.84 -24.89 -8.50
N LEU A 502 29.06 -25.24 -8.94
CA LEU A 502 29.30 -25.87 -10.23
C LEU A 502 29.12 -27.40 -10.21
N GLY A 503 28.92 -28.00 -9.02
CA GLY A 503 28.80 -29.45 -8.83
C GLY A 503 27.69 -30.07 -9.65
N GLY A 504 26.53 -29.45 -9.74
CA GLY A 504 25.39 -29.92 -10.55
C GLY A 504 25.71 -29.89 -12.05
N TYR A 505 26.33 -28.81 -12.54
CA TYR A 505 26.78 -28.70 -13.94
C TYR A 505 27.74 -29.82 -14.33
N VAL A 506 28.77 -30.04 -13.51
CA VAL A 506 29.77 -31.10 -13.76
C VAL A 506 29.10 -32.48 -13.67
N ALA A 507 28.19 -32.70 -12.75
CA ALA A 507 27.47 -33.95 -12.61
C ALA A 507 26.65 -34.30 -13.88
N GLU A 508 25.94 -33.33 -14.43
CA GLU A 508 25.18 -33.53 -15.69
C GLU A 508 26.13 -33.86 -16.84
N GLN A 509 27.22 -33.12 -17.00
CA GLN A 509 28.20 -33.34 -18.06
C GLN A 509 28.85 -34.71 -17.97
N MET A 510 29.25 -35.15 -16.75
CA MET A 510 29.93 -36.43 -16.54
C MET A 510 29.02 -37.64 -16.79
N ILE A 511 27.75 -37.58 -16.41
CA ILE A 511 26.85 -38.74 -16.45
C ILE A 511 26.10 -38.82 -17.78
N PHE A 512 25.61 -37.68 -18.27
CA PHE A 512 24.74 -37.66 -19.46
C PHE A 512 25.48 -37.22 -20.74
N GLY A 513 26.73 -36.71 -20.61
CA GLY A 513 27.47 -36.15 -21.76
C GLY A 513 26.84 -34.90 -22.36
N ASP A 514 25.85 -34.33 -21.71
CA ASP A 514 25.07 -33.16 -22.14
C ASP A 514 24.70 -32.31 -20.92
N ILE A 515 24.31 -31.06 -21.17
CA ILE A 515 24.00 -30.08 -20.12
C ILE A 515 22.59 -29.57 -20.37
N THR A 516 21.75 -29.54 -19.33
CA THR A 516 20.41 -28.98 -19.41
C THR A 516 20.40 -27.49 -19.06
N THR A 517 19.21 -26.89 -19.01
CA THR A 517 19.02 -25.52 -18.50
C THR A 517 19.00 -25.45 -16.96
N GLY A 518 19.04 -26.59 -16.26
CA GLY A 518 19.02 -26.69 -14.80
C GLY A 518 20.09 -25.84 -14.11
N PRO A 519 21.37 -25.93 -14.52
CA PRO A 519 22.47 -25.22 -13.88
C PRO A 519 22.50 -23.70 -14.07
N SER A 520 21.50 -23.11 -14.76
CA SER A 520 21.52 -21.67 -15.09
C SER A 520 21.61 -20.76 -13.85
N SER A 521 20.91 -21.11 -12.77
CA SER A 521 20.95 -20.37 -11.50
C SER A 521 22.31 -20.51 -10.82
N ASP A 522 22.87 -21.71 -10.80
CA ASP A 522 24.14 -22.02 -10.15
C ASP A 522 25.30 -21.35 -10.84
N LEU A 523 25.29 -21.34 -12.18
CA LEU A 523 26.23 -20.59 -13.00
C LEU A 523 26.18 -19.09 -12.71
N GLN A 524 24.98 -18.54 -12.53
CA GLN A 524 24.80 -17.12 -12.22
C GLN A 524 25.35 -16.80 -10.82
N VAL A 525 25.08 -17.65 -9.82
CA VAL A 525 25.60 -17.51 -8.46
C VAL A 525 27.12 -17.59 -8.46
N ALA A 526 27.70 -18.62 -9.09
CA ALA A 526 29.15 -18.79 -9.19
C ALA A 526 29.83 -17.60 -9.89
N THR A 527 29.26 -17.11 -11.01
CA THR A 527 29.79 -15.97 -11.75
C THR A 527 29.73 -14.67 -10.95
N ASN A 528 28.60 -14.41 -10.26
CA ASN A 528 28.45 -13.21 -9.42
C ASN A 528 29.44 -13.23 -8.25
N LEU A 529 29.66 -14.40 -7.65
CA LEU A 529 30.61 -14.57 -6.55
C LEU A 529 32.04 -14.36 -7.04
N ALA A 530 32.47 -15.00 -8.13
CA ALA A 530 33.78 -14.79 -8.76
C ALA A 530 34.00 -13.31 -9.14
N ARG A 531 32.98 -12.65 -9.70
CA ARG A 531 33.06 -11.23 -10.02
C ARG A 531 33.25 -10.38 -8.77
N ALA A 532 32.51 -10.65 -7.68
CA ALA A 532 32.64 -9.91 -6.43
C ALA A 532 34.05 -10.13 -5.79
N MET A 533 34.58 -11.34 -5.87
CA MET A 533 35.95 -11.63 -5.43
C MET A 533 37.00 -10.76 -6.13
N VAL A 534 36.84 -10.61 -7.45
CA VAL A 534 37.78 -9.86 -8.30
C VAL A 534 37.62 -8.36 -8.17
N THR A 535 36.36 -7.87 -8.26
CA THR A 535 36.12 -6.43 -8.42
C THR A 535 35.80 -5.71 -7.10
N ARG A 536 35.27 -6.40 -6.10
CA ARG A 536 34.83 -5.78 -4.86
C ARG A 536 35.75 -6.04 -3.68
N TRP A 537 36.25 -7.26 -3.56
CA TRP A 537 37.02 -7.67 -2.39
C TRP A 537 38.54 -7.77 -2.63
N GLY A 538 39.01 -7.51 -3.88
CA GLY A 538 40.42 -7.53 -4.21
C GLY A 538 41.09 -8.89 -3.94
N MET A 539 40.35 -10.01 -4.14
CA MET A 539 40.81 -11.37 -3.86
C MET A 539 41.46 -12.04 -5.08
N SER A 540 41.80 -11.28 -6.12
CA SER A 540 42.52 -11.77 -7.30
C SER A 540 44.01 -11.53 -7.19
N ASP A 541 44.82 -12.56 -7.46
CA ASP A 541 46.29 -12.44 -7.46
C ASP A 541 46.78 -11.74 -8.75
N ALA A 542 46.03 -11.83 -9.85
CA ALA A 542 46.38 -11.22 -11.14
C ALA A 542 46.10 -9.70 -11.20
N ILE A 543 45.11 -9.24 -10.44
CA ILE A 543 44.71 -7.82 -10.41
C ILE A 543 45.27 -7.13 -9.16
N GLY A 544 45.45 -7.88 -8.08
CA GLY A 544 45.91 -7.36 -6.79
C GLY A 544 44.76 -6.84 -5.90
N PRO A 545 45.06 -6.26 -4.73
CA PRO A 545 44.10 -5.82 -3.75
C PRO A 545 43.49 -4.45 -4.10
N VAL A 546 42.81 -4.38 -5.22
CA VAL A 546 42.15 -3.15 -5.75
C VAL A 546 40.65 -3.38 -5.80
N ALA A 547 39.87 -2.44 -5.25
CA ALA A 547 38.43 -2.38 -5.46
C ALA A 547 38.14 -1.64 -6.76
N LEU A 548 37.70 -2.38 -7.77
CA LEU A 548 37.40 -1.81 -9.12
C LEU A 548 35.95 -1.32 -9.23
N THR A 549 35.08 -1.69 -8.31
CA THR A 549 33.75 -1.09 -8.16
C THR A 549 33.92 0.13 -7.26
N GLY A 550 34.31 1.25 -7.84
CA GLY A 550 34.12 2.57 -7.23
C GLY A 550 32.65 2.73 -6.91
N GLY A 551 32.34 3.30 -5.75
CA GLY A 551 30.98 3.42 -5.27
C GLY A 551 30.05 3.87 -6.37
N GLY A 552 29.12 2.99 -6.76
CA GLY A 552 28.18 3.22 -7.86
C GLY A 552 27.26 4.40 -7.60
N GLY A 553 27.83 5.59 -7.69
CA GLY A 553 27.09 6.84 -7.80
C GLY A 553 26.68 6.97 -9.27
N ARG A 554 25.41 6.84 -9.56
CA ARG A 554 24.88 7.39 -10.79
C ARG A 554 25.28 8.85 -10.84
N THR A 555 25.91 9.27 -11.93
CA THR A 555 26.14 10.68 -12.17
C THR A 555 24.81 11.43 -12.11
N ILE A 556 24.87 12.72 -11.75
CA ILE A 556 23.73 13.65 -11.64
C ILE A 556 22.87 13.66 -12.93
N TYR A 557 23.42 13.18 -14.03
CA TYR A 557 22.78 13.16 -15.35
C TYR A 557 22.21 11.80 -15.76
N GLY A 558 22.22 10.78 -14.88
CA GLY A 558 21.62 9.47 -15.20
C GLY A 558 22.44 8.62 -16.19
N GLU A 559 23.60 9.07 -16.58
CA GLU A 559 24.54 8.29 -17.37
C GLU A 559 25.12 7.17 -16.50
N GLU A 560 25.20 5.96 -17.05
CA GLU A 560 25.95 4.89 -16.42
C GLU A 560 27.35 5.44 -16.12
N VAL A 561 27.79 5.26 -14.88
CA VAL A 561 29.16 5.63 -14.50
C VAL A 561 30.07 4.99 -15.52
N GLU A 562 30.76 5.82 -16.32
CA GLU A 562 31.84 5.36 -17.18
C GLU A 562 32.69 4.41 -16.36
N ARG A 563 33.02 3.29 -16.95
CA ARG A 563 33.88 2.28 -16.30
C ARG A 563 35.13 3.00 -15.80
N GLU A 564 35.30 3.11 -14.51
CA GLU A 564 36.44 3.81 -13.88
C GLU A 564 37.78 3.17 -14.22
N HIS A 565 37.79 2.10 -15.04
CA HIS A 565 38.97 1.34 -15.43
C HIS A 565 39.03 1.12 -16.95
N SER A 566 40.26 1.05 -17.45
CA SER A 566 40.54 0.87 -18.87
C SER A 566 40.00 -0.45 -19.41
N GLU A 567 39.82 -0.53 -20.74
CA GLU A 567 39.45 -1.79 -21.40
C GLU A 567 40.45 -2.92 -21.13
N GLU A 568 41.71 -2.59 -20.94
CA GLU A 568 42.77 -3.57 -20.60
C GLU A 568 42.49 -4.21 -19.23
N VAL A 569 42.11 -3.40 -18.23
CA VAL A 569 41.73 -3.89 -16.91
C VAL A 569 40.43 -4.71 -17.00
N SER A 570 39.45 -4.28 -17.79
CA SER A 570 38.22 -5.06 -18.03
C SER A 570 38.51 -6.45 -18.58
N LYS A 571 39.42 -6.56 -19.57
CA LYS A 571 39.85 -7.85 -20.14
C LYS A 571 40.52 -8.73 -19.10
N LYS A 572 41.36 -8.13 -18.23
CA LYS A 572 42.00 -8.88 -17.12
C LYS A 572 40.97 -9.38 -16.10
N VAL A 573 39.95 -8.57 -15.79
CA VAL A 573 38.83 -8.95 -14.92
C VAL A 573 38.08 -10.14 -15.49
N ASP A 574 37.68 -10.08 -16.76
CA ASP A 574 36.93 -11.15 -17.44
C ASP A 574 37.78 -12.45 -17.52
N ALA A 575 39.07 -12.32 -17.82
CA ALA A 575 39.99 -13.47 -17.82
C ALA A 575 40.13 -14.11 -16.44
N GLU A 576 40.21 -13.31 -15.38
CA GLU A 576 40.35 -13.80 -14.00
C GLU A 576 39.05 -14.45 -13.49
N ILE A 577 37.88 -13.87 -13.79
CA ILE A 577 36.57 -14.48 -13.52
C ILE A 577 36.50 -15.86 -14.19
N SER A 578 36.84 -15.93 -15.47
CA SER A 578 36.85 -17.19 -16.21
C SER A 578 37.82 -18.19 -15.63
N ARG A 579 39.00 -17.76 -15.16
CA ARG A 579 39.98 -18.61 -14.50
C ARG A 579 39.42 -19.21 -13.20
N ILE A 580 38.81 -18.36 -12.35
CA ILE A 580 38.25 -18.81 -11.06
C ILE A 580 37.13 -19.84 -11.29
N ILE A 581 36.23 -19.59 -12.28
CA ILE A 581 35.17 -20.53 -12.64
C ILE A 581 35.77 -21.87 -13.13
N ASN A 582 36.78 -21.83 -14.02
CA ASN A 582 37.41 -23.03 -14.55
C ASN A 582 38.14 -23.81 -13.45
N ASP A 583 38.78 -23.14 -12.49
CA ASP A 583 39.41 -23.79 -11.34
C ASP A 583 38.37 -24.45 -10.44
N GLY A 584 37.18 -23.79 -10.26
CA GLY A 584 36.04 -24.38 -9.56
C GLY A 584 35.51 -25.63 -10.26
N LEU A 585 35.34 -25.59 -11.61
CA LEU A 585 34.92 -26.75 -12.41
C LEU A 585 35.87 -27.93 -12.23
N LYS A 586 37.18 -27.70 -12.35
CA LYS A 586 38.21 -28.76 -12.16
C LYS A 586 38.17 -29.33 -10.75
N SER A 587 37.92 -28.51 -9.73
CA SER A 587 37.82 -28.97 -8.33
C SER A 587 36.59 -29.85 -8.14
N ALA A 588 35.45 -29.47 -8.69
CA ALA A 588 34.20 -30.25 -8.66
C ALA A 588 34.36 -31.58 -9.42
N GLU A 589 34.94 -31.55 -10.63
CA GLU A 589 35.22 -32.74 -11.46
C GLU A 589 36.15 -33.73 -10.75
N LYS A 590 37.20 -33.24 -10.11
CA LYS A 590 38.11 -34.05 -9.32
C LYS A 590 37.39 -34.78 -8.21
N VAL A 591 36.58 -34.09 -7.41
CA VAL A 591 35.82 -34.66 -6.32
C VAL A 591 34.81 -35.71 -6.83
N LEU A 592 34.03 -35.41 -7.86
CA LEU A 592 33.04 -36.36 -8.40
C LEU A 592 33.70 -37.60 -9.03
N THR A 593 34.87 -37.44 -9.61
CA THR A 593 35.62 -38.57 -10.19
C THR A 593 36.24 -39.45 -9.09
N GLU A 594 36.86 -38.85 -8.06
CA GLU A 594 37.48 -39.54 -6.95
C GLU A 594 36.49 -40.35 -6.12
N TYR A 595 35.30 -39.77 -5.86
CA TYR A 595 34.25 -40.39 -5.06
C TYR A 595 33.06 -40.89 -5.90
N LYS A 596 33.30 -41.39 -7.12
CA LYS A 596 32.28 -41.82 -8.07
C LYS A 596 31.25 -42.79 -7.50
N ASN A 597 31.70 -43.73 -6.62
CA ASN A 597 30.81 -44.71 -6.00
C ASN A 597 29.85 -44.04 -4.99
N ALA A 598 30.32 -43.11 -4.19
CA ALA A 598 29.49 -42.32 -3.28
C ALA A 598 28.52 -41.46 -4.05
N PHE A 599 28.96 -40.82 -5.15
CA PHE A 599 28.13 -40.02 -6.04
C PHE A 599 26.96 -40.83 -6.59
N ALA A 600 27.23 -42.00 -7.15
CA ALA A 600 26.16 -42.88 -7.67
C ALA A 600 25.24 -43.38 -6.55
N ALA A 601 25.76 -43.69 -5.36
CA ALA A 601 24.94 -44.13 -4.23
C ALA A 601 23.97 -43.05 -3.75
N ILE A 602 24.42 -41.78 -3.65
CA ILE A 602 23.59 -40.64 -3.27
C ILE A 602 22.50 -40.43 -4.33
N ALA A 603 22.85 -40.37 -5.63
CA ALA A 603 21.90 -40.15 -6.72
C ALA A 603 20.85 -41.25 -6.79
N ASN A 604 21.24 -42.53 -6.74
CA ASN A 604 20.30 -43.65 -6.75
C ASN A 604 19.36 -43.62 -5.55
N LYS A 605 19.86 -43.26 -4.37
CA LYS A 605 19.03 -43.17 -3.18
C LYS A 605 18.03 -42.00 -3.29
N LEU A 606 18.44 -40.86 -3.87
CA LEU A 606 17.53 -39.75 -4.18
C LEU A 606 16.44 -40.14 -5.19
N ILE A 607 16.76 -40.94 -6.20
CA ILE A 607 15.76 -41.44 -7.15
C ILE A 607 14.72 -42.33 -6.42
N GLU A 608 15.14 -43.12 -5.42
CA GLU A 608 14.28 -44.01 -4.64
C GLU A 608 13.37 -43.23 -3.66
N VAL A 609 13.98 -42.36 -2.80
CA VAL A 609 13.26 -41.76 -1.66
C VAL A 609 12.92 -40.28 -1.86
N GLU A 610 13.37 -39.65 -2.96
CA GLU A 610 13.17 -38.25 -3.37
C GLU A 610 13.77 -37.20 -2.41
N THR A 611 14.03 -37.55 -1.17
CA THR A 611 14.60 -36.65 -0.17
C THR A 611 15.50 -37.45 0.77
N LEU A 612 16.71 -36.95 0.99
CA LEU A 612 17.66 -37.45 1.99
C LEU A 612 17.80 -36.44 3.12
N GLU A 613 17.41 -36.84 4.32
CA GLU A 613 17.67 -36.08 5.54
C GLU A 613 19.11 -36.27 5.98
N GLN A 614 19.62 -35.38 6.84
CA GLN A 614 21.01 -35.35 7.27
C GLN A 614 21.57 -36.72 7.70
N GLU A 615 20.84 -37.43 8.58
CA GLU A 615 21.30 -38.70 9.12
C GLU A 615 21.48 -39.79 8.05
N GLU A 616 20.54 -39.86 7.09
CA GLU A 616 20.60 -40.83 6.00
C GLU A 616 21.76 -40.49 5.04
N TYR A 617 21.89 -39.21 4.73
CA TYR A 617 22.97 -38.71 3.89
C TYR A 617 24.37 -38.96 4.50
N GLU A 618 24.55 -38.66 5.78
CA GLU A 618 25.78 -38.90 6.51
C GLU A 618 26.17 -40.38 6.60
N LYS A 619 25.17 -41.29 6.70
CA LYS A 619 25.42 -42.75 6.64
C LYS A 619 26.02 -43.17 5.30
N ILE A 620 25.51 -42.60 4.19
CA ILE A 620 26.05 -42.88 2.85
C ILE A 620 27.48 -42.37 2.74
N LEU A 621 27.79 -41.16 3.20
CA LEU A 621 29.13 -40.61 3.19
C LEU A 621 30.11 -41.46 3.97
N THR A 622 29.74 -41.85 5.20
CA THR A 622 30.56 -42.66 6.09
C THR A 622 30.84 -44.05 5.51
N ALA A 623 29.81 -44.68 4.88
CA ALA A 623 29.99 -45.98 4.22
C ALA A 623 31.00 -45.95 3.07
N HIS A 624 31.23 -44.78 2.47
CA HIS A 624 32.18 -44.59 1.38
C HIS A 624 33.49 -43.93 1.86
N GLY A 625 33.76 -43.85 3.17
CA GLY A 625 35.00 -43.35 3.74
C GLY A 625 35.16 -41.83 3.74
N ILE A 626 34.10 -41.07 3.52
CA ILE A 626 34.12 -39.61 3.56
C ILE A 626 33.92 -39.17 5.01
N MET A 627 34.87 -38.35 5.51
CA MET A 627 34.80 -37.83 6.88
C MET A 627 33.75 -36.74 7.01
N LEU A 628 32.91 -36.86 8.04
CA LEU A 628 31.91 -35.87 8.34
C LEU A 628 32.51 -34.61 8.94
N LYS A 629 32.05 -33.45 8.49
CA LYS A 629 32.40 -32.16 9.07
C LYS A 629 31.69 -31.99 10.41
N LYS A 630 32.43 -32.09 11.52
CA LYS A 630 31.92 -31.89 12.88
C LYS A 630 32.29 -30.50 13.39
N LYS A 631 31.43 -29.94 14.22
CA LYS A 631 31.72 -28.73 14.98
C LYS A 631 32.89 -29.02 15.90
N ASP A 632 33.95 -28.24 15.76
CA ASP A 632 35.14 -28.38 16.60
C ASP A 632 34.84 -27.74 17.97
N GLU A 633 34.37 -28.56 18.93
CA GLU A 633 34.05 -28.08 20.29
C GLU A 633 35.27 -27.56 21.06
N SER A 634 36.48 -27.83 20.55
CA SER A 634 37.74 -27.42 21.18
C SER A 634 38.13 -25.95 20.93
N LYS A 635 37.45 -25.23 20.04
CA LYS A 635 37.73 -23.82 19.70
C LYS A 635 36.79 -22.80 20.38
N LEU A 636 36.01 -23.23 21.37
CA LEU A 636 35.17 -22.37 22.20
C LEU A 636 35.89 -21.98 23.50
N ILE A 637 37.15 -21.51 23.41
CA ILE A 637 37.84 -20.84 24.52
C ILE A 637 38.33 -19.48 24.05
#